data_3453f098e040100c0787a348529b1f75
#
_entry.id   3453f098e040100c0787a348529b1f75
#
_cell.length_a   1.000
_cell.length_b   1.000
_cell.length_c   1.000
_cell.angle_alpha   90.00
_cell.angle_beta   90.00
_cell.angle_gamma   90.00
#
_symmetry.space_group_name_H-M   'P 1'
#
loop_
_entity.id
_entity.type
_entity.pdbx_description
1 polymer ?
#
loop_
_entity_poly.entity_id
_entity_poly.type
_entity_poly.pdbx_seq_one_letter_code
_entity_poly.pdbx_strand_id
1 'polypeptide(L)'
;MVQEEIDRALLRGGITDPADVRLRLEDSQLPNEVDVLLNMEYETLSDLNELAEATDGLSKADMEKLGAVVMLAKPKSAAQIKNLAESLDLFDLAPGAHTPQEYGKYMIQQSGRFEYDENLDAFYDYEKYGTERMNEEDGMFTDRGYIAYKGYISMEEVMNGGQSNHMVMGGLSQ
;
A
#
# COMPACT_ATOMS: atom_id res chain seq x y z
N MET A 1 -1.67 11.55 -16.32
CA MET A 1 -2.92 12.13 -16.85
C MET A 1 -3.27 13.39 -16.11
N VAL A 2 -3.65 14.39 -16.81
CA VAL A 2 -4.00 15.65 -16.19
C VAL A 2 -5.50 15.88 -16.28
N GLN A 3 -6.01 16.70 -15.37
CA GLN A 3 -7.44 16.99 -15.27
C GLN A 3 -8.01 17.54 -16.58
N GLU A 4 -7.25 18.35 -17.28
CA GLU A 4 -7.68 18.91 -18.55
C GLU A 4 -7.97 17.88 -19.62
N GLU A 5 -7.20 16.81 -19.64
CA GLU A 5 -7.41 15.74 -20.61
C GLU A 5 -8.69 14.97 -20.29
N ILE A 6 -8.95 14.77 -19.01
CA ILE A 6 -10.17 14.13 -18.56
C ILE A 6 -11.37 14.98 -18.95
N ASP A 7 -11.31 16.29 -18.67
CA ASP A 7 -12.40 17.20 -18.97
C ASP A 7 -12.69 17.25 -20.45
N ARG A 8 -11.65 17.27 -21.29
CA ARG A 8 -11.81 17.26 -22.73
C ARG A 8 -12.47 15.97 -23.23
N ALA A 9 -12.08 14.84 -22.67
CA ALA A 9 -12.66 13.57 -23.04
C ALA A 9 -14.15 13.51 -22.66
N LEU A 10 -14.50 14.07 -21.51
CA LEU A 10 -15.89 14.13 -21.05
C LEU A 10 -16.74 15.02 -21.95
N LEU A 11 -16.21 16.16 -22.34
CA LEU A 11 -16.95 17.08 -23.23
C LEU A 11 -17.17 16.44 -24.60
N ARG A 12 -16.18 15.71 -25.13
CA ARG A 12 -16.34 15.01 -26.41
C ARG A 12 -17.40 13.93 -26.33
N GLY A 13 -17.58 13.32 -25.17
CA GLY A 13 -18.60 12.32 -24.95
C GLY A 13 -19.98 12.88 -24.69
N GLY A 14 -20.14 14.19 -24.70
CA GLY A 14 -21.42 14.84 -24.44
C GLY A 14 -21.72 15.00 -22.95
N ILE A 15 -20.74 14.83 -22.09
CA ILE A 15 -20.90 14.97 -20.66
C ILE A 15 -20.43 16.36 -20.26
N THR A 16 -21.33 17.14 -19.69
CA THR A 16 -21.04 18.53 -19.34
C THR A 16 -20.70 18.72 -17.87
N ASP A 17 -21.10 17.77 -17.03
CA ASP A 17 -20.80 17.82 -15.59
C ASP A 17 -19.98 16.60 -15.21
N PRO A 18 -18.71 16.78 -14.81
CA PRO A 18 -17.88 15.66 -14.38
C PRO A 18 -18.48 14.84 -13.24
N ALA A 19 -19.34 15.43 -12.42
CA ALA A 19 -19.98 14.72 -11.32
C ALA A 19 -20.94 13.62 -11.80
N ASP A 20 -21.39 13.71 -13.05
CA ASP A 20 -22.28 12.69 -13.62
C ASP A 20 -21.51 11.50 -14.17
N VAL A 21 -20.19 11.55 -14.15
CA VAL A 21 -19.36 10.51 -14.72
C VAL A 21 -19.07 9.43 -13.70
N ARG A 22 -19.27 8.19 -14.10
CA ARG A 22 -18.81 7.04 -13.32
C ARG A 22 -17.56 6.51 -13.99
N LEU A 23 -16.44 6.65 -13.32
CA LEU A 23 -15.19 6.17 -13.85
C LEU A 23 -15.09 4.65 -13.69
N ARG A 24 -14.53 3.99 -14.68
CA ARG A 24 -14.30 2.57 -14.65
C ARG A 24 -12.81 2.32 -14.57
N LEU A 25 -12.42 1.45 -13.67
CA LEU A 25 -11.03 1.08 -13.49
C LEU A 25 -10.70 -0.26 -14.15
N GLU A 26 -11.46 -0.62 -15.18
CA GLU A 26 -11.25 -1.89 -15.89
C GLU A 26 -9.86 -2.03 -16.47
N ASP A 27 -9.30 -0.93 -16.93
CA ASP A 27 -7.95 -0.92 -17.49
C ASP A 27 -6.94 -0.37 -16.49
N SER A 28 -7.32 -0.30 -15.23
CA SER A 28 -6.44 0.20 -14.19
C SER A 28 -5.27 -0.75 -13.99
N GLN A 29 -4.09 -0.18 -13.76
CA GLN A 29 -2.92 -0.95 -13.38
C GLN A 29 -2.76 -1.04 -11.87
N LEU A 30 -3.73 -0.51 -11.14
CA LEU A 30 -3.75 -0.57 -9.69
C LEU A 30 -4.02 -2.00 -9.21
N PRO A 31 -3.54 -2.35 -8.02
CA PRO A 31 -3.88 -3.64 -7.44
C PRO A 31 -5.41 -3.81 -7.33
N ASN A 32 -5.87 -5.03 -7.53
CA ASN A 32 -7.30 -5.32 -7.45
C ASN A 32 -7.91 -4.91 -6.11
N GLU A 33 -7.16 -5.02 -5.04
CA GLU A 33 -7.61 -4.61 -3.71
C GLU A 33 -7.96 -3.11 -3.67
N VAL A 34 -7.20 -2.30 -4.41
CA VAL A 34 -7.47 -0.87 -4.52
C VAL A 34 -8.77 -0.64 -5.30
N ASP A 35 -8.91 -1.32 -6.43
CA ASP A 35 -10.09 -1.16 -7.27
C ASP A 35 -11.38 -1.50 -6.51
N VAL A 36 -11.33 -2.54 -5.70
CA VAL A 36 -12.48 -2.98 -4.91
C VAL A 36 -12.87 -1.96 -3.85
N LEU A 37 -11.88 -1.28 -3.27
CA LEU A 37 -12.14 -0.31 -2.19
C LEU A 37 -12.60 1.05 -2.68
N LEU A 38 -12.33 1.39 -3.95
CA LEU A 38 -12.73 2.68 -4.48
C LEU A 38 -14.23 2.75 -4.67
N ASN A 39 -14.85 3.75 -4.08
CA ASN A 39 -16.28 3.99 -4.26
C ASN A 39 -16.45 5.13 -5.25
N MET A 40 -16.59 4.78 -6.52
CA MET A 40 -16.62 5.74 -7.62
C MET A 40 -17.75 6.75 -7.51
N GLU A 41 -18.76 6.45 -6.72
CA GLU A 41 -19.88 7.35 -6.54
C GLU A 41 -19.53 8.58 -5.71
N TYR A 42 -18.60 8.39 -4.77
CA TYR A 42 -18.19 9.44 -3.83
C TYR A 42 -16.79 9.99 -4.06
N GLU A 43 -16.04 9.39 -4.96
CA GLU A 43 -14.69 9.87 -5.25
C GLU A 43 -14.74 11.02 -6.24
N THR A 44 -13.87 12.02 -6.05
CA THR A 44 -13.80 13.13 -7.01
C THR A 44 -12.79 12.78 -8.10
N LEU A 45 -12.95 13.40 -9.26
CA LEU A 45 -11.98 13.22 -10.34
C LEU A 45 -10.59 13.71 -9.92
N SER A 46 -10.55 14.77 -9.10
CA SER A 46 -9.29 15.29 -8.60
C SER A 46 -8.56 14.27 -7.73
N ASP A 47 -9.29 13.64 -6.80
CA ASP A 47 -8.69 12.64 -5.92
C ASP A 47 -8.22 11.42 -6.70
N LEU A 48 -9.01 10.97 -7.66
CA LEU A 48 -8.63 9.83 -8.50
C LEU A 48 -7.41 10.15 -9.35
N ASN A 49 -7.32 11.38 -9.86
CA ASN A 49 -6.18 11.81 -10.65
C ASN A 49 -4.91 11.90 -9.78
N GLU A 50 -5.03 12.40 -8.56
CA GLU A 50 -3.91 12.42 -7.63
C GLU A 50 -3.44 11.02 -7.27
N LEU A 51 -4.37 10.09 -7.10
CA LEU A 51 -4.02 8.70 -6.86
C LEU A 51 -3.28 8.11 -8.07
N ALA A 52 -3.77 8.38 -9.25
CA ALA A 52 -3.13 7.91 -10.48
C ALA A 52 -1.71 8.45 -10.60
N GLU A 53 -1.50 9.72 -10.28
CA GLU A 53 -0.17 10.32 -10.29
C GLU A 53 0.76 9.71 -9.25
N ALA A 54 0.23 9.46 -8.05
CA ALA A 54 1.02 8.88 -6.97
C ALA A 54 1.46 7.44 -7.29
N THR A 55 0.66 6.73 -8.08
CA THR A 55 0.97 5.34 -8.44
C THR A 55 1.68 5.21 -9.77
N ASP A 56 1.72 6.30 -10.55
CA ASP A 56 2.42 6.28 -11.82
C ASP A 56 3.91 6.08 -11.59
N GLY A 57 4.49 5.14 -12.27
CA GLY A 57 5.91 4.85 -12.11
C GLY A 57 6.27 3.91 -10.95
N LEU A 58 5.29 3.46 -10.18
CA LEU A 58 5.58 2.45 -9.17
C LEU A 58 6.01 1.16 -9.85
N SER A 59 7.01 0.50 -9.27
CA SER A 59 7.46 -0.78 -9.79
C SER A 59 6.40 -1.85 -9.54
N LYS A 60 6.56 -2.99 -10.19
CA LYS A 60 5.65 -4.12 -9.95
C LYS A 60 5.68 -4.53 -8.48
N ALA A 61 6.87 -4.53 -7.87
CA ALA A 61 7.03 -4.87 -6.46
C ALA A 61 6.28 -3.87 -5.57
N ASP A 62 6.34 -2.57 -5.90
CA ASP A 62 5.63 -1.55 -5.14
C ASP A 62 4.12 -1.66 -5.31
N MET A 63 3.65 -2.03 -6.49
CA MET A 63 2.22 -2.27 -6.72
C MET A 63 1.73 -3.47 -5.92
N GLU A 64 2.52 -4.54 -5.84
CA GLU A 64 2.21 -5.69 -5.01
C GLU A 64 2.14 -5.30 -3.54
N LYS A 65 3.09 -4.48 -3.09
CA LYS A 65 3.10 -3.99 -1.72
C LYS A 65 1.87 -3.13 -1.45
N LEU A 66 1.50 -2.24 -2.36
CA LEU A 66 0.33 -1.40 -2.20
C LEU A 66 -0.95 -2.24 -2.03
N GLY A 67 -1.10 -3.29 -2.82
CA GLY A 67 -2.24 -4.19 -2.67
C GLY A 67 -2.34 -4.78 -1.27
N ALA A 68 -1.22 -5.22 -0.71
CA ALA A 68 -1.19 -5.75 0.64
C ALA A 68 -1.42 -4.64 1.69
N VAL A 69 -0.86 -3.46 1.48
CA VAL A 69 -1.01 -2.33 2.40
C VAL A 69 -2.48 -1.93 2.54
N VAL A 70 -3.23 -1.88 1.45
CA VAL A 70 -4.64 -1.49 1.53
C VAL A 70 -5.47 -2.53 2.28
N MET A 71 -5.07 -3.80 2.23
CA MET A 71 -5.74 -4.84 3.02
C MET A 71 -5.50 -4.63 4.52
N LEU A 72 -4.30 -4.22 4.89
CA LEU A 72 -3.94 -3.99 6.28
C LEU A 72 -4.53 -2.69 6.81
N ALA A 73 -4.36 -1.59 6.09
CA ALA A 73 -4.74 -0.26 6.55
C ALA A 73 -6.23 0.04 6.39
N LYS A 74 -6.88 -0.60 5.44
CA LYS A 74 -8.32 -0.43 5.17
C LYS A 74 -8.71 1.02 4.89
N PRO A 75 -8.12 1.65 3.87
CA PRO A 75 -8.46 3.03 3.54
C PRO A 75 -9.92 3.13 3.06
N LYS A 76 -10.48 4.31 3.18
CA LYS A 76 -11.89 4.56 2.84
C LYS A 76 -12.08 5.49 1.65
N SER A 77 -11.00 6.03 1.10
CA SER A 77 -11.09 6.98 0.00
C SER A 77 -9.86 6.92 -0.87
N ALA A 78 -9.97 7.47 -2.07
CA ALA A 78 -8.82 7.58 -2.99
C ALA A 78 -7.71 8.43 -2.37
N ALA A 79 -8.05 9.48 -1.64
CA ALA A 79 -7.07 10.34 -0.98
C ALA A 79 -6.25 9.54 0.06
N GLN A 80 -6.92 8.68 0.82
CA GLN A 80 -6.21 7.83 1.79
C GLN A 80 -5.32 6.81 1.10
N ILE A 81 -5.78 6.23 0.00
CA ILE A 81 -4.98 5.26 -0.77
C ILE A 81 -3.75 5.96 -1.35
N LYS A 82 -3.91 7.18 -1.85
CA LYS A 82 -2.80 7.97 -2.36
C LYS A 82 -1.74 8.18 -1.27
N ASN A 83 -2.15 8.54 -0.06
CA ASN A 83 -1.22 8.75 1.04
C ASN A 83 -0.47 7.47 1.40
N LEU A 84 -1.14 6.33 1.33
CA LEU A 84 -0.49 5.03 1.54
C LEU A 84 0.52 4.74 0.43
N ALA A 85 0.17 5.04 -0.82
CA ALA A 85 1.07 4.81 -1.95
C ALA A 85 2.34 5.65 -1.83
N GLU A 86 2.24 6.82 -1.22
CA GLU A 86 3.39 7.70 -0.99
C GLU A 86 4.19 7.32 0.25
N SER A 87 3.70 6.37 1.04
CA SER A 87 4.31 5.96 2.30
C SER A 87 4.62 4.46 2.34
N LEU A 88 4.84 3.86 1.18
CA LEU A 88 5.10 2.41 1.10
C LEU A 88 6.36 1.99 1.86
N ASP A 89 7.31 2.89 2.03
CA ASP A 89 8.53 2.62 2.78
C ASP A 89 8.29 2.36 4.28
N LEU A 90 7.09 2.71 4.77
CA LEU A 90 6.72 2.42 6.15
C LEU A 90 6.17 1.01 6.33
N PHE A 91 6.06 0.25 5.25
CA PHE A 91 5.52 -1.10 5.29
C PHE A 91 6.51 -2.09 4.70
N ASP A 92 6.50 -3.31 5.23
CA ASP A 92 7.32 -4.40 4.69
C ASP A 92 6.42 -5.54 4.24
N LEU A 93 6.61 -5.99 3.02
CA LEU A 93 5.90 -7.14 2.47
C LEU A 93 6.86 -8.32 2.36
N ALA A 94 6.46 -9.46 2.90
CA ALA A 94 7.14 -10.74 2.67
C ALA A 94 6.33 -11.48 1.60
N PRO A 95 6.73 -11.39 0.32
CA PRO A 95 5.94 -11.94 -0.78
C PRO A 95 5.80 -13.46 -0.66
N GLY A 96 4.58 -13.93 -0.84
CA GLY A 96 4.33 -15.37 -0.81
C GLY A 96 4.33 -16.02 0.57
N ALA A 97 4.55 -15.26 1.64
CA ALA A 97 4.51 -15.81 2.99
C ALA A 97 3.06 -15.82 3.50
N HIS A 98 2.51 -16.99 3.69
CA HIS A 98 1.12 -17.16 4.11
C HIS A 98 0.98 -17.89 5.45
N THR A 99 2.08 -18.29 6.06
CA THR A 99 2.10 -18.93 7.38
C THR A 99 3.22 -18.34 8.22
N PRO A 100 3.18 -18.49 9.54
CA PRO A 100 4.28 -18.03 10.39
C PRO A 100 5.62 -18.66 10.02
N GLN A 101 5.60 -19.93 9.63
CA GLN A 101 6.81 -20.63 9.20
C GLN A 101 7.39 -20.01 7.94
N GLU A 102 6.54 -19.72 6.96
CA GLU A 102 6.99 -19.09 5.71
C GLU A 102 7.51 -17.68 5.95
N TYR A 103 6.87 -16.94 6.82
CA TYR A 103 7.33 -15.60 7.17
C TYR A 103 8.69 -15.65 7.89
N GLY A 104 8.83 -16.55 8.86
CA GLY A 104 10.12 -16.73 9.55
C GLY A 104 11.22 -17.12 8.59
N LYS A 105 10.93 -18.01 7.65
CA LYS A 105 11.87 -18.43 6.64
C LYS A 105 12.29 -17.27 5.73
N TYR A 106 11.33 -16.47 5.30
CA TYR A 106 11.60 -15.29 4.50
C TYR A 106 12.53 -14.32 5.26
N MET A 107 12.23 -14.06 6.52
CA MET A 107 13.01 -13.13 7.31
C MET A 107 14.45 -13.59 7.51
N ILE A 108 14.64 -14.87 7.74
CA ILE A 108 15.98 -15.40 8.00
C ILE A 108 16.77 -15.57 6.70
N GLN A 109 16.13 -16.05 5.65
CA GLN A 109 16.84 -16.39 4.41
C GLN A 109 16.90 -15.27 3.38
N GLN A 110 15.87 -14.44 3.28
CA GLN A 110 15.72 -13.54 2.15
C GLN A 110 15.70 -12.06 2.49
N SER A 111 15.42 -11.69 3.74
CA SER A 111 15.31 -10.28 4.09
C SER A 111 16.65 -9.55 4.12
N GLY A 112 17.73 -10.29 4.22
CA GLY A 112 19.07 -9.70 4.33
C GLY A 112 19.40 -9.17 5.72
N ARG A 113 18.52 -9.37 6.70
CA ARG A 113 18.74 -8.90 8.06
C ARG A 113 19.58 -9.85 8.91
N PHE A 114 19.76 -11.08 8.46
CA PHE A 114 20.48 -12.12 9.17
C PHE A 114 21.47 -12.80 8.28
N GLU A 115 22.55 -13.28 8.88
CA GLU A 115 23.45 -14.15 8.17
C GLU A 115 22.84 -15.56 8.18
N TYR A 116 22.44 -16.03 7.01
CA TYR A 116 21.86 -17.35 6.87
C TYR A 116 22.94 -18.37 6.51
N ASP A 117 23.02 -19.45 7.27
CA ASP A 117 23.94 -20.55 6.99
C ASP A 117 23.12 -21.76 6.54
N GLU A 118 23.27 -22.12 5.27
CA GLU A 118 22.59 -23.24 4.68
C GLU A 118 22.86 -24.57 5.41
N ASN A 119 24.02 -24.69 6.01
CA ASN A 119 24.38 -25.90 6.77
C ASN A 119 23.58 -26.04 8.06
N LEU A 120 23.01 -24.92 8.54
CA LEU A 120 22.21 -24.91 9.75
C LEU A 120 20.72 -24.87 9.47
N ASP A 121 20.32 -24.99 8.21
CA ASP A 121 18.90 -24.84 7.82
C ASP A 121 17.95 -25.72 8.65
N ALA A 122 18.32 -26.96 8.87
CA ALA A 122 17.47 -27.90 9.61
C ALA A 122 17.34 -27.56 11.10
N PHE A 123 18.19 -26.65 11.60
CA PHE A 123 18.19 -26.28 13.01
C PHE A 123 17.46 -24.95 13.27
N TYR A 124 17.03 -24.23 12.24
CA TYR A 124 16.27 -23.03 12.42
C TYR A 124 14.81 -23.36 12.69
N ASP A 125 14.25 -22.79 13.72
CA ASP A 125 12.82 -22.91 14.00
C ASP A 125 12.10 -21.72 13.37
N TYR A 126 11.80 -21.83 12.09
CA TYR A 126 11.19 -20.75 11.32
C TYR A 126 9.81 -20.37 11.84
N GLU A 127 9.02 -21.37 12.24
CA GLU A 127 7.68 -21.11 12.74
C GLU A 127 7.70 -20.28 14.03
N LYS A 128 8.58 -20.67 14.96
CA LYS A 128 8.71 -19.95 16.23
C LYS A 128 9.17 -18.53 16.00
N TYR A 129 10.18 -18.34 15.15
CA TYR A 129 10.69 -17.01 14.85
C TYR A 129 9.62 -16.15 14.20
N GLY A 130 8.92 -16.68 13.19
CA GLY A 130 7.85 -15.96 12.51
C GLY A 130 6.73 -15.58 13.45
N THR A 131 6.31 -16.49 14.32
CA THR A 131 5.25 -16.23 15.29
C THR A 131 5.65 -15.11 16.27
N GLU A 132 6.87 -15.15 16.77
CA GLU A 132 7.35 -14.12 17.69
C GLU A 132 7.43 -12.76 17.01
N ARG A 133 7.90 -12.72 15.77
CA ARG A 133 7.97 -11.48 15.02
C ARG A 133 6.57 -10.90 14.79
N MET A 134 5.63 -11.74 14.40
CA MET A 134 4.25 -11.30 14.13
C MET A 134 3.59 -10.71 15.37
N ASN A 135 3.91 -11.23 16.55
CA ASN A 135 3.35 -10.73 17.80
C ASN A 135 3.88 -9.34 18.15
N GLU A 136 5.01 -8.94 17.60
CA GLU A 136 5.61 -7.64 17.84
C GLU A 136 5.26 -6.61 16.78
N GLU A 137 4.55 -7.01 15.75
CA GLU A 137 4.29 -6.17 14.59
C GLU A 137 2.81 -5.97 14.34
N ASP A 138 2.47 -4.82 13.76
CA ASP A 138 1.13 -4.58 13.24
C ASP A 138 1.10 -5.12 11.82
N GLY A 139 0.68 -6.35 11.66
CA GLY A 139 0.69 -6.98 10.34
C GLY A 139 -0.41 -8.00 10.16
N MET A 140 -0.53 -8.50 8.95
CA MET A 140 -1.49 -9.54 8.61
C MET A 140 -1.08 -10.29 7.36
N PHE A 141 -1.62 -11.50 7.20
CA PHE A 141 -1.46 -12.24 5.97
C PHE A 141 -2.46 -11.75 4.93
N THR A 142 -1.99 -11.61 3.70
CA THR A 142 -2.83 -11.26 2.55
C THR A 142 -2.56 -12.27 1.45
N ASP A 143 -3.34 -12.22 0.38
CA ASP A 143 -3.09 -13.08 -0.78
C ASP A 143 -1.72 -12.83 -1.40
N ARG A 144 -1.14 -11.66 -1.17
CA ARG A 144 0.18 -11.29 -1.71
C ARG A 144 1.33 -11.63 -0.79
N GLY A 145 1.02 -12.02 0.44
CA GLY A 145 2.00 -12.36 1.45
C GLY A 145 1.73 -11.67 2.77
N TYR A 146 2.69 -11.71 3.68
CA TYR A 146 2.57 -11.06 4.98
C TYR A 146 2.99 -9.61 4.86
N ILE A 147 2.13 -8.68 5.30
CA ILE A 147 2.41 -7.25 5.28
C ILE A 147 2.45 -6.72 6.71
N ALA A 148 3.42 -5.88 7.04
CA ALA A 148 3.55 -5.30 8.37
C ALA A 148 3.84 -3.81 8.28
N TYR A 149 3.27 -3.06 9.22
CA TYR A 149 3.49 -1.62 9.33
C TYR A 149 4.67 -1.36 10.27
N LYS A 150 5.57 -0.48 9.87
CA LYS A 150 6.81 -0.18 10.60
C LYS A 150 6.93 1.30 11.02
N GLY A 151 5.90 2.09 10.80
CA GLY A 151 5.96 3.51 11.12
C GLY A 151 5.80 3.81 12.61
N TYR A 152 6.08 5.05 12.98
CA TYR A 152 5.99 5.50 14.36
C TYR A 152 4.65 6.15 14.71
N ILE A 153 3.91 6.59 13.71
CA ILE A 153 2.57 7.15 13.91
C ILE A 153 1.54 6.08 13.53
N SER A 154 0.29 6.30 13.85
CA SER A 154 -0.74 5.32 13.51
C SER A 154 -0.95 5.26 11.99
N MET A 155 -1.40 4.11 11.50
CA MET A 155 -1.74 3.98 10.07
C MET A 155 -2.82 4.97 9.67
N GLU A 156 -3.75 5.28 10.57
CA GLU A 156 -4.78 6.27 10.32
C GLU A 156 -4.18 7.65 10.07
N GLU A 157 -3.19 8.03 10.86
CA GLU A 157 -2.49 9.30 10.65
C GLU A 157 -1.75 9.34 9.32
N VAL A 158 -1.15 8.22 8.93
CA VAL A 158 -0.48 8.11 7.62
C VAL A 158 -1.49 8.32 6.50
N MET A 159 -2.64 7.67 6.60
CA MET A 159 -3.70 7.78 5.59
C MET A 159 -4.23 9.21 5.46
N ASN A 160 -4.17 9.98 6.53
CA ASN A 160 -4.61 11.36 6.55
C ASN A 160 -3.48 12.36 6.30
N GLY A 161 -2.32 11.88 5.86
CA GLY A 161 -1.20 12.74 5.54
C GLY A 161 -0.39 13.21 6.74
N GLY A 162 -0.62 12.62 7.90
CA GLY A 162 0.03 13.05 9.14
C GLY A 162 1.54 12.94 9.11
N GLN A 163 2.08 12.01 8.37
CA GLN A 163 3.52 11.86 8.28
C GLN A 163 4.19 13.09 7.66
N SER A 164 3.63 13.64 6.59
CA SER A 164 4.17 14.84 5.98
C SER A 164 4.14 16.00 6.96
N ASN A 165 3.02 16.15 7.67
CA ASN A 165 2.88 17.17 8.67
C ASN A 165 3.86 16.97 9.81
N HIS A 166 4.04 15.74 10.22
CA HIS A 166 4.96 15.39 11.28
C HIS A 166 6.40 15.75 10.90
N MET A 167 6.80 15.49 9.69
CA MET A 167 8.13 15.84 9.22
C MET A 167 8.36 17.34 9.23
N VAL A 168 7.37 18.11 8.82
CA VAL A 168 7.45 19.55 8.84
C VAL A 168 7.58 20.05 10.28
N MET A 169 6.76 19.52 11.15
CA MET A 169 6.82 19.88 12.55
C MET A 169 8.14 19.50 13.19
N GLY A 170 8.64 18.35 12.81
CA GLY A 170 9.91 17.89 13.31
C GLY A 170 11.05 18.81 12.96
N GLY A 171 10.97 19.43 11.82
CA GLY A 171 11.93 20.40 11.40
C GLY A 171 11.82 21.71 12.15
N LEU A 172 10.66 21.94 12.77
CA LEU A 172 10.48 23.15 13.43
C LEU A 172 10.60 23.10 14.81
N SER A 173 10.24 22.09 15.28
CA SER A 173 10.14 22.04 16.58
C SER A 173 11.20 22.21 17.26
N GLN A 174 10.97 22.65 16.55
CA GLN A 174 11.46 22.90 16.74
C GLN A 174 11.80 23.41 17.20
#